data_50e33ac15d05fccf046f53a14812e902
#
_entry.id   50e33ac15d05fccf046f53a14812e902
#
_cell.length_a   1.000
_cell.length_b   1.000
_cell.length_c   1.000
_cell.angle_alpha   90.00
_cell.angle_beta   90.00
_cell.angle_gamma   90.00
#
_symmetry.space_group_name_H-M   'P 1'
#
loop_
_entity.id
_entity.type
_entity.pdbx_description
1 polymer ?
#
loop_
_entity_poly.entity_id
_entity_poly.type
_entity_poly.pdbx_seq_one_letter_code
_entity_poly.pdbx_strand_id
1 'polypeptide(L)'
;DFFFLPRRTDAEISATIVELYKTRLPRTYGQLTENGIQIITPSRRGEAGTEHLNRLLQAALNPAERGRAEMSFRDKLFRVGDRVMQTRNNYDVLWEDDETDEADVPEPEDVSPGRGRARPPQVAGREWDEEPESERGGVFNGDIGVIVDIDVPERTMRVRFDDRVAIYTSDMLDDLEHAWAVTVHKSQGSEYPFVIMPMYSASTLLLTRNLLYTAVTRAQRMVILVGRESVIRTMVENNRQSMRY
;
A
#
# COMPACT_ATOMS: atom_id res chain seq x y z
N ASP A 1 2.41 -19.50 8.98
CA ASP A 1 1.68 -20.57 8.27
C ASP A 1 1.94 -20.52 6.77
N PHE A 2 1.86 -21.67 6.09
CA PHE A 2 2.04 -21.79 4.66
C PHE A 2 0.92 -22.65 4.06
N PHE A 3 0.26 -22.11 3.01
CA PHE A 3 -0.82 -22.82 2.31
C PHE A 3 -0.58 -22.81 0.80
N PHE A 4 -0.96 -23.91 0.17
CA PHE A 4 -1.02 -23.99 -1.29
C PHE A 4 -2.44 -24.34 -1.73
N LEU A 5 -3.00 -23.50 -2.62
CA LEU A 5 -4.31 -23.69 -3.22
C LEU A 5 -4.15 -24.00 -4.72
N PRO A 6 -4.28 -25.25 -5.15
CA PRO A 6 -4.11 -25.62 -6.54
C PRO A 6 -5.22 -25.02 -7.43
N ARG A 7 -4.82 -24.40 -8.54
CA ARG A 7 -5.70 -23.88 -9.60
C ARG A 7 -5.08 -24.18 -10.95
N ARG A 8 -5.92 -24.44 -11.94
CA ARG A 8 -5.46 -24.88 -13.26
C ARG A 8 -5.31 -23.73 -14.25
N THR A 9 -6.21 -22.76 -14.22
CA THR A 9 -6.24 -21.64 -15.15
C THR A 9 -5.88 -20.32 -14.45
N ASP A 10 -5.37 -19.34 -15.19
CA ASP A 10 -5.01 -18.03 -14.65
C ASP A 10 -6.28 -17.27 -14.19
N ALA A 11 -7.41 -17.48 -14.86
CA ALA A 11 -8.70 -16.92 -14.43
C ALA A 11 -9.17 -17.48 -13.08
N GLU A 12 -9.02 -18.80 -12.84
CA GLU A 12 -9.31 -19.41 -11.54
C GLU A 12 -8.37 -18.87 -10.43
N ILE A 13 -7.09 -18.63 -10.78
CA ILE A 13 -6.12 -18.04 -9.86
C ILE A 13 -6.60 -16.65 -9.43
N SER A 14 -6.89 -15.78 -10.40
CA SER A 14 -7.33 -14.40 -10.12
C SER A 14 -8.65 -14.36 -9.33
N ALA A 15 -9.65 -15.17 -9.71
CA ALA A 15 -10.90 -15.27 -8.98
C ALA A 15 -10.71 -15.73 -7.53
N THR A 16 -9.84 -16.74 -7.30
CA THR A 16 -9.52 -17.23 -5.95
C THR A 16 -8.82 -16.15 -5.11
N ILE A 17 -7.90 -15.39 -5.72
CA ILE A 17 -7.19 -14.30 -5.03
C ILE A 17 -8.18 -13.21 -4.59
N VAL A 18 -9.10 -12.80 -5.46
CA VAL A 18 -10.15 -11.82 -5.13
C VAL A 18 -11.04 -12.35 -3.99
N GLU A 19 -11.45 -13.62 -4.04
CA GLU A 19 -12.25 -14.24 -2.98
C GLU A 19 -11.51 -14.29 -1.65
N LEU A 20 -10.22 -14.68 -1.66
CA LEU A 20 -9.39 -14.70 -0.45
C LEU A 20 -9.30 -13.30 0.16
N TYR A 21 -9.00 -12.29 -0.66
CA TYR A 21 -8.81 -10.92 -0.21
C TYR A 21 -10.11 -10.31 0.34
N LYS A 22 -11.21 -10.43 -0.42
CA LYS A 22 -12.48 -9.79 -0.10
C LYS A 22 -13.25 -10.49 1.03
N THR A 23 -13.18 -11.80 1.11
CA THR A 23 -14.14 -12.58 1.91
C THR A 23 -13.49 -13.52 2.89
N ARG A 24 -12.60 -14.42 2.42
CA ARG A 24 -12.15 -15.56 3.25
C ARG A 24 -11.23 -15.13 4.38
N LEU A 25 -10.21 -14.32 4.07
CA LEU A 25 -9.27 -13.84 5.08
C LEU A 25 -9.95 -12.86 6.06
N PRO A 26 -10.69 -11.83 5.61
CA PRO A 26 -11.40 -10.94 6.53
C PRO A 26 -12.39 -11.66 7.45
N ARG A 27 -13.11 -12.65 6.92
CA ARG A 27 -14.05 -13.45 7.73
C ARG A 27 -13.35 -14.26 8.83
N THR A 28 -12.11 -14.71 8.57
CA THR A 28 -11.38 -15.58 9.49
C THR A 28 -10.53 -14.79 10.48
N TYR A 29 -9.92 -13.69 10.04
CA TYR A 29 -8.92 -12.95 10.80
C TYR A 29 -9.36 -11.53 11.18
N GLY A 30 -10.52 -11.06 10.72
CA GLY A 30 -11.11 -9.77 11.09
C GLY A 30 -10.20 -8.58 10.80
N GLN A 31 -10.07 -7.68 11.77
CA GLN A 31 -9.29 -6.44 11.65
C GLN A 31 -7.80 -6.64 11.27
N LEU A 32 -7.23 -7.81 11.57
CA LEU A 32 -5.85 -8.12 11.15
C LEU A 32 -5.64 -8.10 9.63
N THR A 33 -6.73 -8.12 8.86
CA THR A 33 -6.70 -8.08 7.39
C THR A 33 -6.87 -6.66 6.84
N GLU A 34 -7.30 -5.71 7.64
CA GLU A 34 -7.29 -4.29 7.25
C GLU A 34 -5.85 -3.87 6.99
N ASN A 35 -5.56 -3.48 5.76
CA ASN A 35 -4.22 -3.17 5.27
C ASN A 35 -3.17 -4.30 5.43
N GLY A 36 -3.50 -5.43 6.06
CA GLY A 36 -2.59 -6.53 6.35
C GLY A 36 -2.41 -7.56 5.24
N ILE A 37 -3.24 -7.54 4.20
CA ILE A 37 -3.15 -8.46 3.05
C ILE A 37 -2.40 -7.78 1.92
N GLN A 38 -1.36 -8.45 1.41
CA GLN A 38 -0.66 -8.01 0.22
C GLN A 38 -0.58 -9.12 -0.82
N ILE A 39 -0.99 -8.81 -2.05
CA ILE A 39 -0.76 -9.69 -3.18
C ILE A 39 0.58 -9.33 -3.81
N ILE A 40 1.45 -10.33 -3.93
CA ILE A 40 2.80 -10.16 -4.49
C ILE A 40 2.93 -11.06 -5.72
N THR A 41 3.12 -10.49 -6.89
CA THR A 41 3.17 -11.22 -8.15
C THR A 41 4.50 -11.05 -8.88
N PRO A 42 4.94 -12.06 -9.65
CA PRO A 42 6.19 -11.98 -10.44
C PRO A 42 6.17 -10.91 -11.53
N SER A 43 5.00 -10.58 -12.07
CA SER A 43 4.87 -9.78 -13.29
C SER A 43 3.79 -8.70 -13.19
N ARG A 44 3.93 -7.64 -13.97
CA ARG A 44 2.89 -6.60 -14.14
C ARG A 44 1.77 -7.07 -15.07
N ARG A 45 2.12 -7.78 -16.14
CA ARG A 45 1.21 -8.21 -17.23
C ARG A 45 0.70 -9.62 -17.02
N GLY A 46 -0.41 -9.95 -17.69
CA GLY A 46 -1.08 -11.24 -17.64
C GLY A 46 -2.29 -11.25 -16.71
N GLU A 47 -3.08 -12.33 -16.76
CA GLU A 47 -4.33 -12.46 -15.99
C GLU A 47 -4.13 -12.48 -14.46
N ALA A 48 -2.94 -12.86 -14.01
CA ALA A 48 -2.56 -12.80 -12.59
C ALA A 48 -1.41 -11.81 -12.34
N GLY A 49 -1.18 -10.87 -13.27
CA GLY A 49 -0.26 -9.74 -13.11
C GLY A 49 -0.88 -8.58 -12.31
N THR A 50 -0.05 -7.64 -11.84
CA THR A 50 -0.51 -6.52 -10.99
C THR A 50 -1.58 -5.68 -11.68
N GLU A 51 -1.44 -5.40 -12.98
CA GLU A 51 -2.37 -4.54 -13.72
C GLU A 51 -3.79 -5.13 -13.76
N HIS A 52 -3.90 -6.42 -14.02
CA HIS A 52 -5.20 -7.09 -14.07
C HIS A 52 -5.78 -7.32 -12.67
N LEU A 53 -4.97 -7.78 -11.72
CA LEU A 53 -5.41 -8.02 -10.34
C LEU A 53 -5.88 -6.74 -9.66
N ASN A 54 -5.19 -5.62 -9.84
CA ASN A 54 -5.59 -4.35 -9.24
C ASN A 54 -6.95 -3.87 -9.80
N ARG A 55 -7.22 -4.05 -11.11
CA ARG A 55 -8.54 -3.74 -11.68
C ARG A 55 -9.66 -4.62 -11.11
N LEU A 56 -9.41 -5.93 -10.98
CA LEU A 56 -10.38 -6.85 -10.40
C LEU A 56 -10.65 -6.53 -8.93
N LEU A 57 -9.60 -6.22 -8.17
CA LEU A 57 -9.70 -5.88 -6.76
C LEU A 57 -10.39 -4.54 -6.55
N GLN A 58 -10.07 -3.51 -7.34
CA GLN A 58 -10.79 -2.25 -7.32
C GLN A 58 -12.29 -2.47 -7.55
N ALA A 59 -12.65 -3.20 -8.60
CA ALA A 59 -14.05 -3.50 -8.89
C ALA A 59 -14.76 -4.29 -7.77
N ALA A 60 -14.02 -5.16 -7.07
CA ALA A 60 -14.58 -6.01 -6.02
C ALA A 60 -14.64 -5.34 -4.64
N LEU A 61 -13.63 -4.52 -4.30
CA LEU A 61 -13.45 -3.91 -2.98
C LEU A 61 -13.97 -2.47 -2.93
N ASN A 62 -13.75 -1.73 -4.01
CA ASN A 62 -14.10 -0.31 -4.15
C ASN A 62 -14.85 -0.08 -5.47
N PRO A 63 -16.07 -0.65 -5.62
CA PRO A 63 -16.87 -0.49 -6.83
C PRO A 63 -17.28 0.97 -7.03
N ALA A 64 -17.58 1.32 -8.30
CA ALA A 64 -18.15 2.62 -8.62
C ALA A 64 -19.49 2.81 -7.88
N GLU A 65 -19.63 3.92 -7.19
CA GLU A 65 -20.85 4.30 -6.46
C GLU A 65 -21.26 5.73 -6.83
N ARG A 66 -22.58 5.97 -6.84
CA ARG A 66 -23.09 7.31 -7.13
C ARG A 66 -22.68 8.29 -6.03
N GLY A 67 -21.96 9.35 -6.40
CA GLY A 67 -21.48 10.39 -5.48
C GLY A 67 -20.06 10.17 -4.97
N ARG A 68 -19.44 9.01 -5.25
CA ARG A 68 -18.02 8.79 -4.96
C ARG A 68 -17.18 9.48 -6.04
N ALA A 69 -16.23 10.31 -5.63
CA ALA A 69 -15.36 11.00 -6.57
C ALA A 69 -14.39 10.03 -7.25
N GLU A 70 -14.25 10.21 -8.56
CA GLU A 70 -13.36 9.42 -9.43
C GLU A 70 -12.56 10.37 -10.32
N MET A 71 -11.30 10.04 -10.57
CA MET A 71 -10.43 10.75 -11.50
C MET A 71 -9.74 9.80 -12.45
N SER A 72 -9.91 10.03 -13.75
CA SER A 72 -9.14 9.33 -14.77
C SER A 72 -7.82 10.03 -15.02
N PHE A 73 -6.74 9.28 -14.97
CA PHE A 73 -5.41 9.76 -15.33
C PHE A 73 -4.72 8.71 -16.22
N ARG A 74 -4.49 9.05 -17.49
CA ARG A 74 -4.02 8.13 -18.52
C ARG A 74 -4.91 6.90 -18.64
N ASP A 75 -4.37 5.70 -18.39
CA ASP A 75 -5.04 4.41 -18.42
C ASP A 75 -5.53 3.93 -17.05
N LYS A 76 -5.38 4.77 -16.01
CA LYS A 76 -5.77 4.48 -14.64
C LYS A 76 -7.03 5.28 -14.25
N LEU A 77 -7.92 4.63 -13.52
CA LEU A 77 -9.07 5.27 -12.87
C LEU A 77 -8.90 5.18 -11.36
N PHE A 78 -8.70 6.32 -10.72
CA PHE A 78 -8.59 6.42 -9.27
C PHE A 78 -9.93 6.78 -8.65
N ARG A 79 -10.24 6.22 -7.48
CA ARG A 79 -11.43 6.48 -6.67
C ARG A 79 -11.06 6.76 -5.22
N VAL A 80 -11.85 7.57 -4.55
CA VAL A 80 -11.76 7.68 -3.09
C VAL A 80 -11.94 6.30 -2.47
N GLY A 81 -11.01 5.91 -1.57
CA GLY A 81 -10.90 4.59 -0.98
C GLY A 81 -9.94 3.63 -1.71
N ASP A 82 -9.36 4.01 -2.84
CA ASP A 82 -8.36 3.18 -3.51
C ASP A 82 -7.06 3.12 -2.71
N ARG A 83 -6.48 1.91 -2.66
CA ARG A 83 -5.16 1.68 -2.12
C ARG A 83 -4.12 1.91 -3.21
N VAL A 84 -3.18 2.82 -2.94
CA VAL A 84 -2.16 3.25 -3.89
C VAL A 84 -0.76 3.14 -3.30
N MET A 85 0.25 3.10 -4.16
CA MET A 85 1.66 3.07 -3.80
C MET A 85 2.40 4.16 -4.54
N GLN A 86 3.26 4.87 -3.84
CA GLN A 86 4.25 5.76 -4.43
C GLN A 86 5.32 4.95 -5.17
N THR A 87 5.65 5.34 -6.39
CA THR A 87 6.55 4.57 -7.26
C THR A 87 7.92 5.19 -7.43
N ARG A 88 8.10 6.42 -6.95
CA ARG A 88 9.36 7.19 -6.91
C ARG A 88 9.41 8.01 -5.64
N ASN A 89 10.60 8.36 -5.18
CA ASN A 89 10.72 9.31 -4.08
C ASN A 89 10.23 10.69 -4.53
N ASN A 90 9.39 11.31 -3.75
CA ASN A 90 8.93 12.68 -3.94
C ASN A 90 9.13 13.46 -2.64
N TYR A 91 10.01 14.44 -2.68
CA TYR A 91 10.37 15.30 -1.54
C TYR A 91 9.58 16.62 -1.55
N ASP A 92 8.85 16.89 -2.64
CA ASP A 92 8.12 18.15 -2.87
C ASP A 92 6.61 18.01 -2.56
N VAL A 93 6.21 16.92 -1.88
CA VAL A 93 4.82 16.68 -1.51
C VAL A 93 4.43 17.63 -0.39
N LEU A 94 3.30 18.31 -0.57
CA LEU A 94 2.67 19.10 0.51
C LEU A 94 1.92 18.15 1.43
N TRP A 95 2.09 18.32 2.72
CA TRP A 95 1.42 17.55 3.75
C TRP A 95 0.34 18.38 4.42
N GLU A 96 -0.78 17.74 4.75
CA GLU A 96 -1.81 18.25 5.65
C GLU A 96 -1.85 17.33 6.87
N ASP A 97 -2.07 17.90 8.06
CA ASP A 97 -2.34 17.10 9.25
C ASP A 97 -3.72 16.44 9.10
N ASP A 98 -3.84 15.18 9.50
CA ASP A 98 -5.13 14.47 9.42
C ASP A 98 -6.04 14.99 10.55
N GLU A 99 -6.93 15.95 10.26
CA GLU A 99 -7.86 16.57 11.22
C GLU A 99 -8.87 15.56 11.83
N THR A 100 -8.75 14.27 11.53
CA THR A 100 -9.71 13.26 11.98
C THR A 100 -9.53 12.82 13.44
N ASP A 101 -8.47 13.24 14.13
CA ASP A 101 -8.20 12.87 15.54
C ASP A 101 -8.65 13.90 16.59
N GLU A 102 -9.25 15.04 16.20
CA GLU A 102 -9.87 15.97 17.14
C GLU A 102 -11.36 15.66 17.37
N ALA A 103 -11.69 14.45 17.80
CA ALA A 103 -12.99 14.16 18.38
C ALA A 103 -12.80 13.70 19.85
N ASP A 104 -13.01 14.66 20.73
CA ASP A 104 -13.43 14.45 22.12
C ASP A 104 -12.39 13.91 23.12
N VAL A 105 -11.39 14.77 23.44
CA VAL A 105 -10.78 14.70 24.78
C VAL A 105 -11.41 15.80 25.62
N PRO A 106 -12.26 15.50 26.64
CA PRO A 106 -12.76 16.55 27.52
C PRO A 106 -11.59 17.17 28.29
N GLU A 107 -11.46 18.50 28.22
CA GLU A 107 -10.50 19.25 29.02
C GLU A 107 -10.67 18.91 30.50
N PRO A 108 -9.60 18.61 31.24
CA PRO A 108 -9.69 18.47 32.70
C PRO A 108 -9.99 19.83 33.29
N GLU A 109 -11.11 19.92 33.99
CA GLU A 109 -11.52 21.11 34.79
C GLU A 109 -10.38 21.60 35.70
N ASP A 110 -10.12 22.89 35.56
CA ASP A 110 -9.17 23.70 36.30
C ASP A 110 -9.42 23.61 37.83
N VAL A 111 -8.49 23.05 38.57
CA VAL A 111 -8.43 23.19 40.03
C VAL A 111 -7.13 23.89 40.41
N SER A 112 -7.18 25.21 40.49
CA SER A 112 -6.22 26.01 41.23
C SER A 112 -6.49 25.85 42.76
N PRO A 113 -5.53 26.11 43.71
CA PRO A 113 -4.53 27.16 43.68
C PRO A 113 -3.16 26.87 44.36
N GLY A 114 -2.17 27.66 43.97
CA GLY A 114 -1.24 28.20 44.96
C GLY A 114 0.18 27.68 45.04
N ARG A 115 1.10 28.46 44.61
CA ARG A 115 2.35 28.94 45.22
C ARG A 115 3.50 29.04 44.23
N GLY A 116 3.99 30.26 44.12
CA GLY A 116 5.08 30.72 43.27
C GLY A 116 6.39 29.94 43.43
N ARG A 117 7.04 29.79 42.28
CA ARG A 117 8.50 29.62 42.19
C ARG A 117 9.03 30.44 41.03
N ALA A 118 10.14 31.12 41.36
CA ALA A 118 10.83 32.10 40.55
C ALA A 118 11.24 31.57 39.18
N ARG A 119 11.08 32.42 38.17
CA ARG A 119 11.51 32.28 36.80
C ARG A 119 13.04 32.39 36.71
N PRO A 120 13.77 31.45 36.09
CA PRO A 120 15.18 31.67 35.79
C PRO A 120 15.34 32.66 34.64
N PRO A 121 16.49 33.35 34.51
CA PRO A 121 16.68 34.43 33.55
C PRO A 121 16.71 33.94 32.10
N GLN A 122 16.03 34.70 31.22
CA GLN A 122 16.12 34.55 29.77
C GLN A 122 17.54 34.79 29.28
N VAL A 123 18.16 33.80 28.70
CA VAL A 123 19.34 33.96 27.85
C VAL A 123 18.84 34.22 26.42
N ALA A 124 18.99 35.46 25.99
CA ALA A 124 18.79 35.84 24.58
C ALA A 124 19.84 35.13 23.72
N GLY A 125 19.39 34.40 22.76
CA GLY A 125 20.32 33.82 21.79
C GLY A 125 19.71 32.81 20.84
N ARG A 126 19.40 33.29 19.62
CA ARG A 126 19.11 32.56 18.39
C ARG A 126 17.74 31.92 18.30
N GLU A 127 16.85 32.67 17.69
CA GLU A 127 15.73 32.12 16.93
C GLU A 127 16.33 31.22 15.84
N TRP A 128 16.24 29.93 16.06
CA TRP A 128 16.20 28.98 14.97
C TRP A 128 14.75 29.04 14.54
N ASP A 129 14.50 29.53 13.32
CA ASP A 129 13.25 29.30 12.63
C ASP A 129 13.11 27.79 12.49
N GLU A 130 12.46 27.15 13.46
CA GLU A 130 11.97 25.79 13.33
C GLU A 130 10.82 25.89 12.32
N GLU A 131 11.10 25.58 11.05
CA GLU A 131 10.05 25.30 10.09
C GLU A 131 9.13 24.24 10.71
N PRO A 132 7.81 24.41 10.63
CA PRO A 132 6.87 23.48 11.22
C PRO A 132 7.17 22.06 10.75
N GLU A 133 7.15 21.10 11.66
CA GLU A 133 7.47 19.68 11.36
C GLU A 133 6.58 19.09 10.26
N SER A 134 5.41 19.69 9.98
CA SER A 134 4.50 19.37 8.88
C SER A 134 5.14 19.47 7.48
N GLU A 135 6.23 20.24 7.32
CA GLU A 135 6.88 20.44 6.02
C GLU A 135 8.06 19.49 5.76
N ARG A 136 8.48 18.69 6.74
CA ARG A 136 9.66 17.83 6.64
C ARG A 136 9.30 16.36 6.40
N GLY A 137 9.32 15.95 5.16
CA GLY A 137 9.28 14.55 4.79
C GLY A 137 8.62 14.30 3.44
N GLY A 138 9.34 13.65 2.54
CA GLY A 138 8.81 13.17 1.26
C GLY A 138 7.98 11.91 1.41
N VAL A 139 7.29 11.52 0.34
CA VAL A 139 6.74 10.18 0.16
C VAL A 139 7.75 9.36 -0.62
N PHE A 140 8.04 8.16 -0.14
CA PHE A 140 9.11 7.33 -0.70
C PHE A 140 8.57 6.22 -1.60
N ASN A 141 9.43 5.77 -2.51
CA ASN A 141 9.13 4.63 -3.36
C ASN A 141 8.82 3.38 -2.52
N GLY A 142 7.60 2.86 -2.66
CA GLY A 142 7.11 1.72 -1.90
C GLY A 142 6.12 2.07 -0.81
N ASP A 143 5.98 3.34 -0.42
CA ASP A 143 4.99 3.78 0.54
C ASP A 143 3.58 3.52 0.02
N ILE A 144 2.74 2.93 0.85
CA ILE A 144 1.36 2.57 0.52
C ILE A 144 0.42 3.46 1.31
N GLY A 145 -0.50 4.09 0.60
CA GLY A 145 -1.53 4.95 1.17
C GLY A 145 -2.93 4.62 0.64
N VAL A 146 -3.90 5.36 1.13
CA VAL A 146 -5.30 5.28 0.70
C VAL A 146 -5.76 6.66 0.23
N ILE A 147 -6.43 6.71 -0.91
CA ILE A 147 -7.02 7.96 -1.43
C ILE A 147 -8.19 8.33 -0.54
N VAL A 148 -8.09 9.46 0.15
CA VAL A 148 -9.13 9.96 1.07
C VAL A 148 -10.03 10.99 0.43
N ASP A 149 -9.53 11.73 -0.58
CA ASP A 149 -10.32 12.74 -1.29
C ASP A 149 -9.81 12.93 -2.73
N ILE A 150 -10.71 13.36 -3.63
CA ILE A 150 -10.42 13.72 -5.03
C ILE A 150 -11.20 14.97 -5.36
N ASP A 151 -10.49 16.07 -5.63
CA ASP A 151 -11.04 17.27 -6.22
C ASP A 151 -10.92 17.19 -7.75
N VAL A 152 -12.05 16.90 -8.41
CA VAL A 152 -12.08 16.73 -9.88
C VAL A 152 -11.88 18.06 -10.62
N PRO A 153 -12.51 19.20 -10.21
CA PRO A 153 -12.26 20.52 -10.79
C PRO A 153 -10.80 20.96 -10.71
N GLU A 154 -10.20 20.89 -9.55
CA GLU A 154 -8.80 21.30 -9.32
C GLU A 154 -7.79 20.24 -9.75
N ARG A 155 -8.26 19.03 -10.07
CA ARG A 155 -7.44 17.88 -10.46
C ARG A 155 -6.38 17.55 -9.42
N THR A 156 -6.75 17.61 -8.15
CA THR A 156 -5.93 17.23 -7.02
C THR A 156 -6.48 15.99 -6.33
N MET A 157 -5.61 15.29 -5.62
CA MET A 157 -5.94 14.06 -4.91
C MET A 157 -5.24 14.08 -3.56
N ARG A 158 -5.96 13.72 -2.51
CA ARG A 158 -5.42 13.55 -1.16
C ARG A 158 -5.21 12.09 -0.86
N VAL A 159 -4.00 11.73 -0.48
CA VAL A 159 -3.62 10.35 -0.16
C VAL A 159 -3.09 10.31 1.25
N ARG A 160 -3.72 9.50 2.10
CA ARG A 160 -3.27 9.27 3.47
C ARG A 160 -2.24 8.15 3.50
N PHE A 161 -1.05 8.49 4.01
CA PHE A 161 0.03 7.57 4.35
C PHE A 161 0.18 7.58 5.86
N ASP A 162 -0.08 6.44 6.51
CA ASP A 162 -0.12 6.31 7.96
C ASP A 162 -1.02 7.40 8.60
N ASP A 163 -0.46 8.35 9.33
CA ASP A 163 -1.12 9.44 10.07
C ASP A 163 -1.11 10.80 9.33
N ARG A 164 -0.62 10.86 8.09
CA ARG A 164 -0.44 12.11 7.34
C ARG A 164 -1.10 12.05 5.98
N VAL A 165 -1.61 13.18 5.53
CA VAL A 165 -2.27 13.34 4.22
C VAL A 165 -1.38 14.12 3.26
N ALA A 166 -1.03 13.49 2.14
CA ALA A 166 -0.25 14.09 1.07
C ALA A 166 -1.15 14.60 -0.05
N ILE A 167 -0.88 15.82 -0.56
CA ILE A 167 -1.60 16.42 -1.68
C ILE A 167 -0.87 16.12 -2.97
N TYR A 168 -1.56 15.49 -3.91
CA TYR A 168 -1.07 15.16 -5.25
C TYR A 168 -1.74 16.06 -6.28
N THR A 169 -0.92 16.76 -7.05
CA THR A 169 -1.33 17.47 -8.26
C THR A 169 -1.24 16.57 -9.49
N SER A 170 -1.82 17.00 -10.62
CA SER A 170 -1.90 16.19 -11.84
C SER A 170 -0.56 15.67 -12.36
N ASP A 171 0.51 16.43 -12.20
CA ASP A 171 1.88 16.09 -12.62
C ASP A 171 2.51 15.01 -11.72
N MET A 172 2.07 14.87 -10.48
CA MET A 172 2.53 13.86 -9.54
C MET A 172 1.81 12.51 -9.67
N LEU A 173 0.65 12.45 -10.34
CA LEU A 173 -0.17 11.22 -10.46
C LEU A 173 0.51 10.10 -11.25
N ASP A 174 1.54 10.42 -12.05
CA ASP A 174 2.36 9.40 -12.71
C ASP A 174 3.09 8.49 -11.72
N ASP A 175 3.38 9.01 -10.55
CA ASP A 175 4.10 8.31 -9.51
C ASP A 175 3.20 7.46 -8.59
N LEU A 176 1.87 7.45 -8.83
CA LEU A 176 0.93 6.61 -8.11
C LEU A 176 0.50 5.39 -8.94
N GLU A 177 0.49 4.22 -8.31
CA GLU A 177 -0.09 2.98 -8.83
C GLU A 177 -1.02 2.34 -7.81
N HIS A 178 -2.06 1.61 -8.27
CA HIS A 178 -2.86 0.79 -7.36
C HIS A 178 -2.00 -0.26 -6.65
N ALA A 179 -2.27 -0.52 -5.39
CA ALA A 179 -1.38 -1.28 -4.51
C ALA A 179 -2.00 -2.46 -3.77
N TRP A 180 -3.18 -2.96 -4.16
CA TRP A 180 -3.67 -4.26 -3.65
C TRP A 180 -2.77 -5.41 -4.11
N ALA A 181 -2.26 -5.33 -5.35
CA ALA A 181 -1.27 -6.22 -5.89
C ALA A 181 -0.03 -5.44 -6.35
N VAL A 182 1.15 -5.88 -5.92
CA VAL A 182 2.44 -5.29 -6.28
C VAL A 182 3.38 -6.36 -6.83
N THR A 183 4.44 -5.94 -7.53
CA THR A 183 5.47 -6.88 -7.95
C THR A 183 6.39 -7.24 -6.78
N VAL A 184 7.04 -8.42 -6.86
CA VAL A 184 8.03 -8.85 -5.85
C VAL A 184 9.12 -7.79 -5.64
N HIS A 185 9.55 -7.11 -6.70
CA HIS A 185 10.57 -6.07 -6.58
C HIS A 185 10.09 -4.85 -5.79
N LYS A 186 8.82 -4.46 -5.96
CA LYS A 186 8.22 -3.34 -5.23
C LYS A 186 7.86 -3.67 -3.78
N SER A 187 7.79 -4.94 -3.42
CA SER A 187 7.58 -5.38 -2.03
C SER A 187 8.88 -5.49 -1.22
N GLN A 188 10.04 -5.24 -1.84
CA GLN A 188 11.32 -5.31 -1.14
C GLN A 188 11.41 -4.21 -0.06
N GLY A 189 11.82 -4.59 1.14
CA GLY A 189 11.90 -3.68 2.29
C GLY A 189 10.63 -3.67 3.16
N SER A 190 9.48 -4.06 2.63
CA SER A 190 8.22 -4.11 3.36
C SER A 190 7.90 -5.53 3.86
N GLU A 191 7.11 -5.62 4.94
CA GLU A 191 6.60 -6.88 5.47
C GLU A 191 5.09 -6.77 5.69
N TYR A 192 4.38 -7.89 5.52
CA TYR A 192 2.92 -7.93 5.58
C TYR A 192 2.45 -9.10 6.43
N PRO A 193 1.40 -8.96 7.24
CA PRO A 193 0.80 -10.08 7.97
C PRO A 193 0.44 -11.26 7.06
N PHE A 194 -0.20 -10.99 5.93
CA PHE A 194 -0.67 -12.01 4.97
C PHE A 194 -0.14 -11.71 3.57
N VAL A 195 0.53 -12.68 2.97
CA VAL A 195 0.99 -12.60 1.58
C VAL A 195 0.25 -13.63 0.73
N ILE A 196 -0.32 -13.18 -0.38
CA ILE A 196 -0.92 -14.05 -1.41
C ILE A 196 -0.05 -13.94 -2.66
N MET A 197 0.43 -15.07 -3.18
CA MET A 197 1.25 -15.11 -4.38
C MET A 197 0.63 -16.00 -5.45
N PRO A 198 0.31 -15.44 -6.64
CA PRO A 198 -0.18 -16.23 -7.78
C PRO A 198 0.94 -17.06 -8.40
N MET A 199 0.68 -18.36 -8.58
CA MET A 199 1.58 -19.33 -9.23
C MET A 199 1.09 -19.60 -10.65
N TYR A 200 1.36 -18.70 -11.58
CA TYR A 200 0.93 -18.74 -12.98
C TYR A 200 2.12 -18.70 -13.95
N SER A 201 1.87 -19.01 -15.23
CA SER A 201 2.92 -18.97 -16.25
C SER A 201 3.27 -17.51 -16.58
N ALA A 202 4.34 -17.05 -16.01
CA ALA A 202 5.01 -15.81 -16.36
C ALA A 202 6.29 -16.11 -17.17
N SER A 203 7.03 -15.08 -17.56
CA SER A 203 8.35 -15.27 -18.19
C SER A 203 9.27 -16.11 -17.28
N THR A 204 9.93 -17.11 -17.87
CA THR A 204 10.89 -17.97 -17.14
C THR A 204 12.04 -17.20 -16.52
N LEU A 205 12.34 -15.99 -17.04
CA LEU A 205 13.32 -15.08 -16.45
C LEU A 205 12.89 -14.54 -15.09
N LEU A 206 11.57 -14.45 -14.86
CA LEU A 206 10.99 -14.00 -13.58
C LEU A 206 10.71 -15.15 -12.61
N LEU A 207 10.55 -16.38 -13.12
CA LEU A 207 10.25 -17.55 -12.30
C LEU A 207 11.55 -18.15 -11.73
N THR A 208 12.15 -17.45 -10.76
CA THR A 208 13.40 -17.86 -10.13
C THR A 208 13.20 -18.19 -8.65
N ARG A 209 14.10 -19.02 -8.09
CA ARG A 209 14.13 -19.35 -6.66
C ARG A 209 14.24 -18.09 -5.79
N ASN A 210 15.11 -17.16 -6.17
CA ASN A 210 15.30 -15.92 -5.42
C ASN A 210 14.04 -15.07 -5.37
N LEU A 211 13.29 -15.02 -6.47
CA LEU A 211 12.04 -14.26 -6.51
C LEU A 211 10.97 -14.89 -5.62
N LEU A 212 10.84 -16.23 -5.64
CA LEU A 212 9.94 -16.96 -4.74
C LEU A 212 10.34 -16.73 -3.28
N TYR A 213 11.62 -16.87 -2.96
CA TYR A 213 12.14 -16.65 -1.61
C TYR A 213 11.86 -15.24 -1.12
N THR A 214 12.15 -14.21 -1.95
CA THR A 214 11.87 -12.81 -1.61
C THR A 214 10.39 -12.60 -1.31
N ALA A 215 9.48 -13.15 -2.10
CA ALA A 215 8.04 -12.99 -1.89
C ALA A 215 7.57 -13.68 -0.59
N VAL A 216 8.02 -14.92 -0.35
CA VAL A 216 7.63 -15.69 0.83
C VAL A 216 8.12 -15.04 2.12
N THR A 217 9.33 -14.49 2.11
CA THR A 217 9.92 -13.80 3.28
C THR A 217 9.28 -12.44 3.59
N ARG A 218 8.37 -11.94 2.76
CA ARG A 218 7.58 -10.73 3.09
C ARG A 218 6.43 -11.01 4.06
N ALA A 219 6.08 -12.27 4.28
CA ALA A 219 4.97 -12.62 5.15
C ALA A 219 5.42 -12.78 6.61
N GLN A 220 4.77 -12.07 7.51
CA GLN A 220 4.98 -12.19 8.95
C GLN A 220 4.22 -13.39 9.55
N ARG A 221 2.99 -13.65 9.09
CA ARG A 221 2.08 -14.66 9.68
C ARG A 221 1.74 -15.78 8.71
N MET A 222 1.40 -15.44 7.46
CA MET A 222 0.86 -16.42 6.52
C MET A 222 1.24 -16.13 5.08
N VAL A 223 1.63 -17.19 4.37
CA VAL A 223 1.80 -17.21 2.92
C VAL A 223 0.77 -18.13 2.31
N ILE A 224 0.09 -17.66 1.27
CA ILE A 224 -0.84 -18.45 0.47
C ILE A 224 -0.38 -18.41 -0.99
N LEU A 225 0.07 -19.55 -1.49
CA LEU A 225 0.37 -19.73 -2.91
C LEU A 225 -0.89 -20.22 -3.62
N VAL A 226 -1.29 -19.54 -4.70
CA VAL A 226 -2.50 -19.89 -5.46
C VAL A 226 -2.14 -20.18 -6.90
N GLY A 227 -2.35 -21.42 -7.37
CA GLY A 227 -2.10 -21.73 -8.78
C GLY A 227 -1.51 -23.11 -9.05
N ARG A 228 -0.50 -23.18 -9.93
CA ARG A 228 0.05 -24.44 -10.44
C ARG A 228 1.30 -24.86 -9.69
N GLU A 229 1.31 -26.10 -9.23
CA GLU A 229 2.47 -26.70 -8.57
C GLU A 229 3.69 -26.74 -9.50
N SER A 230 3.49 -26.96 -10.80
CA SER A 230 4.55 -26.95 -11.80
C SER A 230 5.33 -25.62 -11.83
N VAL A 231 4.64 -24.49 -11.58
CA VAL A 231 5.29 -23.17 -11.51
C VAL A 231 6.17 -23.08 -10.26
N ILE A 232 5.68 -23.54 -9.12
CA ILE A 232 6.48 -23.60 -7.88
C ILE A 232 7.74 -24.44 -8.11
N ARG A 233 7.59 -25.62 -8.71
CA ARG A 233 8.72 -26.51 -9.05
C ARG A 233 9.72 -25.80 -9.95
N THR A 234 9.24 -25.17 -11.03
CA THR A 234 10.09 -24.37 -11.94
C THR A 234 10.87 -23.30 -11.19
N MET A 235 10.22 -22.57 -10.28
CA MET A 235 10.88 -21.52 -9.50
C MET A 235 11.95 -22.10 -8.56
N VAL A 236 11.66 -23.22 -7.88
CA VAL A 236 12.59 -23.88 -6.97
C VAL A 236 13.82 -24.44 -7.71
N GLU A 237 13.63 -24.97 -8.91
CA GLU A 237 14.71 -25.53 -9.73
C GLU A 237 15.54 -24.43 -10.44
N ASN A 238 14.92 -23.28 -10.75
CA ASN A 238 15.57 -22.18 -11.45
C ASN A 238 16.44 -21.33 -10.51
N ASN A 239 17.71 -21.67 -10.42
CA ASN A 239 18.70 -20.99 -9.59
C ASN A 239 19.45 -19.87 -10.34
N ARG A 240 18.89 -19.35 -11.43
CA ARG A 240 19.51 -18.23 -12.17
C ARG A 240 19.53 -16.99 -11.27
N GLN A 241 20.73 -16.52 -10.95
CA GLN A 241 20.89 -15.18 -10.40
C GLN A 241 20.78 -14.19 -11.57
N SER A 242 19.87 -13.22 -11.47
CA SER A 242 19.92 -12.08 -12.37
C SER A 242 21.21 -11.30 -12.04
N MET A 243 22.22 -11.40 -12.91
CA MET A 243 23.38 -10.52 -12.81
C MET A 243 22.86 -9.09 -13.02
N ARG A 244 22.90 -8.29 -11.97
CA ARG A 244 22.72 -6.85 -12.08
C ARG A 244 24.01 -6.31 -12.69
N TYR A 245 23.94 -5.80 -13.92
CA TYR A 245 24.95 -4.95 -14.53
C TYR A 245 24.69 -3.52 -14.10
#